data_c3ee53c1b25b2d6a97c31487e841a780
#
_entry.id   c3ee53c1b25b2d6a97c31487e841a780
#
_cell.length_a   1.000
_cell.length_b   1.000
_cell.length_c   1.000
_cell.angle_alpha   90.00
_cell.angle_beta   90.00
_cell.angle_gamma   90.00
#
_symmetry.space_group_name_H-M   'P 1'
#
loop_
_entity.id
_entity.type
_entity.pdbx_description
1 polymer ?
#
loop_
_entity_poly.entity_id
_entity_poly.type
_entity_poly.pdbx_seq_one_letter_code
_entity_poly.pdbx_strand_id
1 'polypeptide(L)'
;PPTEHLQALIAGTLAVDDETAVAAHLANCDACQSQIEKIAAPAGFQADVAHWLSDSTDHSDLLSKIIANAEADIHESSRELTMGQPTVSVTGNSLEDSVLSGDSCQKRGYADVEKWLEVDDHPAAVGRLGQFRLTEFIGRGGMGTVFKADDLKLQREVAVKILSPELAANDEACERFLREARAIAALNHDNIITIHAVGEDAALPYFVMEYVHGHSLQEHLDRRGQLRDSETIRIARHVAKGLAAAHAKGIIHRDIKPANILIQKDSKRAKLTDFGLARSGGDGSLTSAGMLVGTPAFLPPEALEEKEIDERSDLFSLGVTFYRAVTGKLPFEGPTPFATMQRVAKTEFTPLHELVPDISAELCDIINSLLQRDPDQRIESADKL
;
A
#
# COMPACT_ATOMS: atom_id res chain seq x y z
N PRO A 1 -31.23 19.73 2.00
CA PRO A 1 -32.24 18.68 2.13
C PRO A 1 -32.55 18.43 3.61
N PRO A 2 -33.77 18.00 4.00
CA PRO A 2 -34.10 17.62 5.36
C PRO A 2 -33.27 16.35 5.77
N THR A 3 -33.02 16.20 7.07
CA THR A 3 -32.23 15.08 7.63
C THR A 3 -32.78 13.70 7.22
N GLU A 4 -34.12 13.62 7.06
CA GLU A 4 -34.79 12.40 6.59
C GLU A 4 -34.37 12.00 5.17
N HIS A 5 -34.14 12.96 4.26
CA HIS A 5 -33.65 12.70 2.91
C HIS A 5 -32.18 12.27 2.93
N LEU A 6 -31.36 12.80 3.85
CA LEU A 6 -29.96 12.35 4.03
C LEU A 6 -29.89 10.92 4.57
N GLN A 7 -30.79 10.58 5.51
CA GLN A 7 -30.91 9.21 6.04
C GLN A 7 -31.43 8.23 4.98
N ALA A 8 -32.44 8.65 4.19
CA ALA A 8 -32.98 7.83 3.10
C ALA A 8 -31.96 7.64 1.96
N LEU A 9 -31.10 8.64 1.71
CA LEU A 9 -29.99 8.53 0.78
C LEU A 9 -28.97 7.47 1.26
N ILE A 10 -28.58 7.51 2.53
CA ILE A 10 -27.67 6.52 3.15
C ILE A 10 -28.31 5.13 3.14
N ALA A 11 -29.60 5.03 3.37
CA ALA A 11 -30.35 3.76 3.37
C ALA A 11 -30.69 3.24 1.95
N GLY A 12 -30.35 3.99 0.87
CA GLY A 12 -30.68 3.60 -0.50
C GLY A 12 -32.20 3.54 -0.79
N THR A 13 -33.01 4.27 -0.01
CA THR A 13 -34.48 4.27 -0.11
C THR A 13 -35.04 5.56 -0.73
N LEU A 14 -34.18 6.46 -1.18
CA LEU A 14 -34.57 7.73 -1.82
C LEU A 14 -35.02 7.47 -3.27
N ALA A 15 -36.03 8.20 -3.74
CA ALA A 15 -36.44 8.13 -5.15
C ALA A 15 -35.36 8.72 -6.07
N VAL A 16 -35.19 8.16 -7.28
CA VAL A 16 -34.08 8.49 -8.22
C VAL A 16 -34.04 9.98 -8.56
N ASP A 17 -35.18 10.64 -8.68
CA ASP A 17 -35.29 12.09 -8.98
C ASP A 17 -34.83 12.94 -7.78
N ASP A 18 -35.15 12.52 -6.55
CA ASP A 18 -34.73 13.17 -5.31
C ASP A 18 -33.26 12.88 -4.99
N GLU A 19 -32.77 11.73 -5.33
CA GLU A 19 -31.36 11.33 -5.15
C GLU A 19 -30.42 12.28 -5.91
N THR A 20 -30.74 12.55 -7.19
CA THR A 20 -29.96 13.47 -8.02
C THR A 20 -29.95 14.90 -7.45
N ALA A 21 -31.10 15.37 -6.94
CA ALA A 21 -31.22 16.70 -6.35
C ALA A 21 -30.48 16.82 -5.01
N VAL A 22 -30.50 15.75 -4.19
CA VAL A 22 -29.79 15.71 -2.91
C VAL A 22 -28.27 15.60 -3.13
N ALA A 23 -27.82 14.81 -4.08
CA ALA A 23 -26.41 14.68 -4.46
C ALA A 23 -25.84 16.02 -4.98
N ALA A 24 -26.56 16.73 -5.85
CA ALA A 24 -26.17 18.05 -6.35
C ALA A 24 -26.10 19.12 -5.25
N HIS A 25 -26.98 19.03 -4.21
CA HIS A 25 -26.90 19.91 -3.06
C HIS A 25 -25.71 19.59 -2.15
N LEU A 26 -25.44 18.31 -1.91
CA LEU A 26 -24.30 17.86 -1.10
C LEU A 26 -22.97 18.29 -1.68
N ALA A 27 -22.81 18.27 -3.00
CA ALA A 27 -21.59 18.72 -3.67
C ALA A 27 -21.25 20.21 -3.38
N ASN A 28 -22.19 21.01 -2.85
CA ASN A 28 -22.03 22.45 -2.65
C ASN A 28 -22.44 22.94 -1.24
N CYS A 29 -22.60 22.08 -0.25
CA CYS A 29 -23.10 22.46 1.07
C CYS A 29 -22.37 21.74 2.22
N ASP A 30 -21.35 22.40 2.79
CA ASP A 30 -20.53 21.88 3.90
C ASP A 30 -21.33 21.46 5.14
N ALA A 31 -22.45 22.19 5.43
CA ALA A 31 -23.30 21.84 6.55
C ALA A 31 -24.02 20.50 6.37
N CYS A 32 -24.42 20.17 5.14
CA CYS A 32 -25.06 18.89 4.82
C CYS A 32 -24.04 17.76 4.69
N GLN A 33 -22.82 18.05 4.23
CA GLN A 33 -21.69 17.13 4.24
C GLN A 33 -21.35 16.73 5.68
N SER A 34 -21.14 17.69 6.59
CA SER A 34 -20.91 17.43 8.01
C SER A 34 -22.08 16.70 8.69
N GLN A 35 -23.29 16.84 8.19
CA GLN A 35 -24.46 16.15 8.73
C GLN A 35 -24.55 14.71 8.24
N ILE A 36 -24.20 14.43 6.99
CA ILE A 36 -24.06 13.08 6.46
C ILE A 36 -22.92 12.32 7.17
N GLU A 37 -21.78 12.96 7.40
CA GLU A 37 -20.67 12.37 8.17
C GLU A 37 -21.13 11.96 9.59
N LYS A 38 -21.90 12.80 10.26
CA LYS A 38 -22.46 12.49 11.59
C LYS A 38 -23.52 11.39 11.58
N ILE A 39 -24.25 11.24 10.49
CA ILE A 39 -25.28 10.18 10.33
C ILE A 39 -24.61 8.88 9.91
N ALA A 40 -23.57 8.95 9.09
CA ALA A 40 -22.80 7.80 8.61
C ALA A 40 -21.74 7.28 9.61
N ALA A 41 -21.44 8.04 10.68
CA ALA A 41 -20.46 7.70 11.72
C ALA A 41 -21.10 7.29 13.08
N PRO A 42 -21.97 6.28 13.17
CA PRO A 42 -22.30 5.66 14.44
C PRO A 42 -21.33 4.50 14.70
N ALA A 43 -21.20 4.12 15.98
CA ALA A 43 -20.42 3.00 16.47
C ALA A 43 -20.86 1.59 15.94
N GLY A 44 -21.36 1.53 14.74
CA GLY A 44 -21.88 0.36 14.04
C GLY A 44 -21.53 0.30 12.57
N PHE A 45 -20.75 1.24 12.03
CA PHE A 45 -20.41 1.25 10.60
C PHE A 45 -19.70 -0.03 10.15
N GLN A 46 -18.88 -0.63 11.01
CA GLN A 46 -18.24 -1.92 10.74
C GLN A 46 -19.25 -3.08 10.74
N ALA A 47 -20.22 -3.06 11.65
CA ALA A 47 -21.32 -4.04 11.69
C ALA A 47 -22.25 -3.89 10.47
N ASP A 48 -22.45 -2.65 10.00
CA ASP A 48 -23.26 -2.36 8.82
C ASP A 48 -22.54 -2.77 7.53
N VAL A 49 -21.22 -2.62 7.45
CA VAL A 49 -20.39 -3.13 6.32
C VAL A 49 -20.39 -4.67 6.30
N ALA A 50 -20.26 -5.32 7.45
CA ALA A 50 -20.29 -6.78 7.54
C ALA A 50 -21.70 -7.33 7.20
N HIS A 51 -22.76 -6.69 7.68
CA HIS A 51 -24.14 -7.01 7.32
C HIS A 51 -24.40 -6.75 5.82
N TRP A 52 -23.83 -5.70 5.27
CA TRP A 52 -23.95 -5.30 3.87
C TRP A 52 -23.22 -6.26 2.92
N LEU A 53 -22.06 -6.76 3.31
CA LEU A 53 -21.30 -7.79 2.57
C LEU A 53 -22.05 -9.14 2.56
N SER A 54 -22.97 -9.36 3.52
CA SER A 54 -23.79 -10.57 3.60
C SER A 54 -25.13 -10.47 2.83
N ASP A 55 -25.58 -9.24 2.48
CA ASP A 55 -26.86 -9.02 1.80
C ASP A 55 -26.61 -8.67 0.32
N SER A 56 -27.13 -9.50 -0.59
CA SER A 56 -26.85 -9.49 -2.03
C SER A 56 -27.62 -8.41 -2.83
N THR A 57 -28.12 -7.36 -2.19
CA THR A 57 -28.80 -6.26 -2.87
C THR A 57 -27.81 -5.13 -3.20
N ASP A 58 -27.85 -4.68 -4.44
CA ASP A 58 -26.91 -3.76 -5.09
C ASP A 58 -27.01 -2.32 -4.56
N HIS A 59 -26.19 -1.97 -3.55
CA HIS A 59 -26.04 -0.61 -3.04
C HIS A 59 -24.69 0.05 -3.46
N SER A 60 -23.98 -0.55 -4.42
CA SER A 60 -22.62 -0.17 -4.84
C SER A 60 -22.50 1.28 -5.33
N ASP A 61 -23.58 1.84 -5.88
CA ASP A 61 -23.61 3.14 -6.54
C ASP A 61 -23.53 4.32 -5.55
N LEU A 62 -24.06 4.14 -4.33
CA LEU A 62 -24.15 5.20 -3.32
C LEU A 62 -22.81 5.43 -2.58
N LEU A 63 -22.16 4.35 -2.16
CA LEU A 63 -20.84 4.40 -1.53
C LEU A 63 -19.77 4.83 -2.54
N SER A 64 -19.92 4.47 -3.82
CA SER A 64 -19.07 4.96 -4.90
C SER A 64 -19.14 6.47 -5.07
N LYS A 65 -20.32 7.08 -4.92
CA LYS A 65 -20.52 8.54 -4.99
C LYS A 65 -19.94 9.26 -3.76
N ILE A 66 -20.04 8.68 -2.57
CA ILE A 66 -19.47 9.24 -1.33
C ILE A 66 -17.93 9.23 -1.39
N ILE A 67 -17.35 8.15 -1.87
CA ILE A 67 -15.88 8.01 -2.01
C ILE A 67 -15.35 8.91 -3.13
N ALA A 68 -16.03 9.01 -4.29
CA ALA A 68 -15.64 9.89 -5.38
C ALA A 68 -15.64 11.38 -4.98
N ASN A 69 -16.53 11.80 -4.08
CA ASN A 69 -16.55 13.16 -3.55
C ASN A 69 -15.39 13.41 -2.57
N ALA A 70 -15.03 12.43 -1.73
CA ALA A 70 -13.86 12.53 -0.86
C ALA A 70 -12.54 12.62 -1.65
N GLU A 71 -12.44 11.96 -2.80
CA GLU A 71 -11.29 12.06 -3.71
C GLU A 71 -11.26 13.39 -4.48
N ALA A 72 -12.42 13.97 -4.81
CA ALA A 72 -12.53 15.28 -5.45
C ALA A 72 -12.05 16.41 -4.53
N ASP A 73 -12.36 16.37 -3.24
CA ASP A 73 -11.90 17.35 -2.24
C ASP A 73 -10.37 17.33 -2.07
N ILE A 74 -9.74 16.17 -2.19
CA ILE A 74 -8.27 16.04 -2.18
C ILE A 74 -7.67 16.70 -3.43
N HIS A 75 -8.34 16.62 -4.58
CA HIS A 75 -7.90 17.27 -5.82
C HIS A 75 -8.18 18.77 -5.84
N GLU A 76 -9.23 19.26 -5.19
CA GLU A 76 -9.56 20.68 -5.14
C GLU A 76 -8.65 21.45 -4.19
N SER A 77 -8.32 20.88 -3.04
CA SER A 77 -7.27 21.40 -2.14
C SER A 77 -5.89 21.50 -2.81
N SER A 78 -5.63 20.69 -3.82
CA SER A 78 -4.41 20.75 -4.63
C SER A 78 -4.48 21.82 -5.74
N ARG A 79 -5.67 22.31 -6.12
CA ARG A 79 -5.87 23.33 -7.15
C ARG A 79 -5.85 24.76 -6.62
N GLU A 80 -6.27 25.00 -5.38
CA GLU A 80 -6.24 26.35 -4.78
C GLU A 80 -4.81 26.88 -4.56
N LEU A 81 -3.80 26.02 -4.55
CA LEU A 81 -2.38 26.42 -4.48
C LEU A 81 -1.79 26.90 -5.82
N THR A 82 -2.55 26.91 -6.91
CA THR A 82 -2.04 27.27 -8.26
C THR A 82 -2.64 28.52 -8.92
N MET A 83 -3.50 29.27 -8.22
CA MET A 83 -4.12 30.51 -8.75
C MET A 83 -3.50 31.76 -8.11
N GLY A 84 -2.32 32.16 -8.57
CA GLY A 84 -1.72 33.42 -8.16
C GLY A 84 -0.40 33.72 -8.87
N GLN A 85 -0.42 33.94 -10.19
CA GLN A 85 0.68 34.62 -10.85
C GLN A 85 0.17 35.66 -11.86
N PRO A 86 0.75 36.89 -11.87
CA PRO A 86 0.42 37.91 -12.86
C PRO A 86 1.12 37.64 -14.18
N THR A 87 0.38 37.85 -15.26
CA THR A 87 0.86 37.85 -16.64
C THR A 87 1.91 38.91 -16.89
N VAL A 88 3.13 38.50 -17.28
CA VAL A 88 4.12 39.38 -17.92
C VAL A 88 4.43 38.80 -19.29
N SER A 89 4.11 39.55 -20.32
CA SER A 89 4.49 39.30 -21.71
C SER A 89 5.99 39.57 -21.91
N VAL A 90 6.75 38.61 -22.45
CA VAL A 90 8.09 38.82 -22.96
C VAL A 90 8.22 38.19 -24.35
N THR A 91 8.54 39.04 -25.29
CA THR A 91 8.95 38.71 -26.65
C THR A 91 10.42 38.28 -26.68
N GLY A 92 10.73 37.24 -27.45
CA GLY A 92 11.96 37.15 -28.29
C GLY A 92 13.18 36.42 -27.74
N ASN A 93 13.50 35.34 -28.40
CA ASN A 93 14.80 34.82 -28.82
C ASN A 93 15.76 34.12 -27.85
N SER A 94 16.08 32.98 -28.33
CA SER A 94 17.34 32.20 -28.37
C SER A 94 17.38 30.94 -27.52
N LEU A 95 17.55 29.85 -28.27
CA LEU A 95 17.95 28.50 -27.88
C LEU A 95 19.26 28.55 -27.08
N GLU A 96 19.25 28.04 -25.89
CA GLU A 96 20.45 27.43 -25.30
C GLU A 96 20.00 26.36 -24.28
N ASP A 97 20.63 25.20 -24.37
CA ASP A 97 20.47 24.01 -23.55
C ASP A 97 20.45 24.33 -22.03
N SER A 98 19.35 24.00 -21.38
CA SER A 98 19.40 23.77 -19.93
C SER A 98 18.86 22.36 -19.65
N VAL A 99 19.79 21.46 -19.45
CA VAL A 99 19.59 20.19 -18.73
C VAL A 99 18.94 20.54 -17.40
N LEU A 100 17.62 20.43 -17.33
CA LEU A 100 16.90 20.57 -16.06
C LEU A 100 17.19 19.34 -15.22
N SER A 101 18.05 19.54 -14.25
CA SER A 101 18.40 18.62 -13.19
C SER A 101 17.17 18.02 -12.52
N GLY A 102 17.17 16.68 -12.35
CA GLY A 102 16.14 15.89 -11.68
C GLY A 102 15.94 16.17 -10.17
N ASP A 103 16.50 17.28 -9.67
CA ASP A 103 16.63 17.61 -8.25
C ASP A 103 15.34 18.16 -7.61
N SER A 104 14.44 18.74 -8.41
CA SER A 104 13.23 19.39 -7.87
C SER A 104 12.05 18.44 -7.62
N CYS A 105 12.02 17.27 -8.26
CA CYS A 105 10.96 16.29 -8.07
C CYS A 105 11.23 15.38 -6.87
N GLN A 106 12.50 15.09 -6.56
CA GLN A 106 12.92 14.29 -5.41
C GLN A 106 12.70 15.02 -4.08
N LYS A 107 12.91 16.33 -4.00
CA LYS A 107 12.76 17.14 -2.77
C LYS A 107 11.35 17.21 -2.20
N ARG A 108 10.31 16.91 -2.97
CA ARG A 108 8.91 16.92 -2.49
C ARG A 108 8.53 15.67 -1.71
N GLY A 109 9.24 14.56 -1.87
CA GLY A 109 8.88 13.27 -1.27
C GLY A 109 9.21 13.10 0.21
N TYR A 110 10.08 13.94 0.78
CA TYR A 110 10.58 13.81 2.16
C TYR A 110 10.68 15.14 2.93
N ALA A 111 9.99 16.18 2.48
CA ALA A 111 10.01 17.51 3.11
C ALA A 111 9.57 17.52 4.58
N ASP A 112 8.77 16.55 5.00
CA ASP A 112 8.35 16.34 6.37
C ASP A 112 9.46 15.82 7.28
N VAL A 113 10.42 15.06 6.74
CA VAL A 113 11.53 14.47 7.49
C VAL A 113 12.77 15.36 7.41
N GLU A 114 12.95 16.14 6.33
CA GLU A 114 14.14 16.94 6.04
C GLU A 114 14.57 17.85 7.21
N LYS A 115 13.61 18.47 7.89
CA LYS A 115 13.85 19.38 9.04
C LYS A 115 14.40 18.68 10.29
N TRP A 116 14.35 17.33 10.33
CA TRP A 116 14.84 16.53 11.44
C TRP A 116 16.23 15.94 11.18
N LEU A 117 16.73 16.08 9.93
CA LEU A 117 18.04 15.56 9.55
C LEU A 117 19.13 16.57 9.91
N GLU A 118 20.25 16.07 10.38
CA GLU A 118 21.46 16.89 10.53
C GLU A 118 21.99 17.28 9.15
N VAL A 119 22.58 18.48 9.07
CA VAL A 119 23.28 18.94 7.86
C VAL A 119 24.54 18.10 7.66
N ASP A 120 24.78 17.65 6.43
CA ASP A 120 26.03 16.98 6.01
C ASP A 120 26.63 17.74 4.83
N ASP A 121 27.91 18.13 4.92
CA ASP A 121 28.60 18.94 3.91
C ASP A 121 28.96 18.14 2.63
N HIS A 122 28.69 16.85 2.59
CA HIS A 122 28.99 16.02 1.43
C HIS A 122 28.01 16.33 0.27
N PRO A 123 28.51 16.57 -0.97
CA PRO A 123 27.67 17.03 -2.09
C PRO A 123 26.50 16.10 -2.46
N ALA A 124 26.63 14.80 -2.19
CA ALA A 124 25.60 13.82 -2.45
C ALA A 124 24.68 13.55 -1.24
N ALA A 125 24.85 14.27 -0.12
CA ALA A 125 24.05 14.05 1.07
C ALA A 125 22.70 14.79 0.97
N VAL A 126 21.63 14.07 1.26
CA VAL A 126 20.32 14.64 1.57
C VAL A 126 20.32 15.19 3.00
N GLY A 127 21.06 14.54 3.89
CA GLY A 127 21.23 14.86 5.29
C GLY A 127 21.88 13.71 6.04
N ARG A 128 21.96 13.81 7.37
CA ARG A 128 22.56 12.80 8.23
C ARG A 128 21.63 12.42 9.37
N LEU A 129 21.64 11.16 9.71
CA LEU A 129 20.93 10.58 10.86
C LEU A 129 21.98 9.80 11.67
N GLY A 130 22.52 10.40 12.71
CA GLY A 130 23.61 9.83 13.49
C GLY A 130 24.82 9.45 12.63
N GLN A 131 25.15 8.15 12.53
CA GLN A 131 26.26 7.65 11.71
C GLN A 131 25.93 7.41 10.24
N PHE A 132 24.64 7.57 9.84
CA PHE A 132 24.16 7.27 8.50
C PHE A 132 24.03 8.54 7.67
N ARG A 133 24.81 8.65 6.60
CA ARG A 133 24.69 9.71 5.60
C ARG A 133 23.62 9.30 4.60
N LEU A 134 22.49 9.98 4.58
CA LEU A 134 21.40 9.75 3.63
C LEU A 134 21.80 10.34 2.28
N THR A 135 21.79 9.53 1.21
CA THR A 135 22.29 9.92 -0.11
C THR A 135 21.22 9.97 -1.18
N GLU A 136 20.17 9.16 -1.07
CA GLU A 136 19.13 9.08 -2.09
C GLU A 136 17.77 8.76 -1.43
N PHE A 137 16.72 9.47 -1.86
CA PHE A 137 15.36 9.13 -1.51
C PHE A 137 14.91 7.93 -2.34
N ILE A 138 14.55 6.81 -1.67
CA ILE A 138 14.08 5.59 -2.34
C ILE A 138 12.56 5.62 -2.48
N GLY A 139 11.84 6.02 -1.42
CA GLY A 139 10.39 6.02 -1.46
C GLY A 139 9.75 6.42 -0.14
N ARG A 140 8.44 6.69 -0.21
CA ARG A 140 7.59 7.00 0.94
C ARG A 140 6.42 6.03 0.99
N GLY A 141 6.12 5.53 2.16
CA GLY A 141 4.93 4.73 2.45
C GLY A 141 4.10 5.33 3.58
N GLY A 142 2.97 4.72 3.90
CA GLY A 142 2.08 5.19 4.97
C GLY A 142 2.73 5.29 6.35
N MET A 143 3.84 4.59 6.60
CA MET A 143 4.54 4.60 7.89
C MET A 143 5.77 5.49 7.93
N GLY A 144 6.30 5.91 6.79
CA GLY A 144 7.53 6.69 6.79
C GLY A 144 8.26 6.68 5.47
N THR A 145 9.48 7.17 5.54
CA THR A 145 10.32 7.47 4.39
C THR A 145 11.55 6.57 4.39
N VAL A 146 11.91 6.05 3.22
CA VAL A 146 13.09 5.18 3.03
C VAL A 146 14.15 5.92 2.23
N PHE A 147 15.37 5.90 2.73
CA PHE A 147 16.55 6.46 2.08
C PHE A 147 17.61 5.38 1.85
N LYS A 148 18.35 5.52 0.76
CA LYS A 148 19.68 4.93 0.65
C LYS A 148 20.64 5.75 1.51
N ALA A 149 21.55 5.07 2.21
CA ALA A 149 22.50 5.72 3.08
C ALA A 149 23.87 5.02 3.08
N ASP A 150 24.89 5.77 3.45
CA ASP A 150 26.22 5.23 3.78
C ASP A 150 26.36 5.10 5.29
N ASP A 151 26.60 3.91 5.79
CA ASP A 151 27.05 3.66 7.16
C ASP A 151 28.52 4.08 7.26
N LEU A 152 28.78 5.27 7.80
CA LEU A 152 30.12 5.85 7.86
C LEU A 152 31.08 5.09 8.78
N LYS A 153 30.55 4.33 9.76
CA LYS A 153 31.38 3.50 10.67
C LYS A 153 31.76 2.17 10.05
N LEU A 154 30.80 1.52 9.37
CA LEU A 154 31.04 0.20 8.77
C LEU A 154 31.40 0.28 7.28
N GLN A 155 31.44 1.49 6.69
CA GLN A 155 31.80 1.74 5.29
C GLN A 155 31.04 0.86 4.29
N ARG A 156 29.71 0.83 4.43
CA ARG A 156 28.81 0.05 3.57
C ARG A 156 27.54 0.82 3.25
N GLU A 157 26.94 0.51 2.11
CA GLU A 157 25.62 1.01 1.76
C GLU A 157 24.54 0.27 2.55
N VAL A 158 23.55 1.01 3.00
CA VAL A 158 22.37 0.52 3.74
C VAL A 158 21.12 1.23 3.26
N ALA A 159 19.94 0.72 3.60
CA ALA A 159 18.69 1.46 3.52
C ALA A 159 18.25 1.84 4.93
N VAL A 160 17.77 3.08 5.09
CA VAL A 160 17.28 3.61 6.37
C VAL A 160 15.81 3.97 6.21
N LYS A 161 14.94 3.33 6.98
CA LYS A 161 13.52 3.66 7.06
C LYS A 161 13.26 4.47 8.30
N ILE A 162 12.76 5.69 8.13
CA ILE A 162 12.45 6.65 9.18
C ILE A 162 10.94 6.70 9.35
N LEU A 163 10.43 6.56 10.57
CA LEU A 163 9.01 6.71 10.88
C LEU A 163 8.57 8.14 10.54
N SER A 164 7.35 8.29 9.99
CA SER A 164 6.83 9.64 9.71
C SER A 164 6.67 10.43 11.01
N PRO A 165 6.92 11.76 10.98
CA PRO A 165 6.80 12.60 12.18
C PRO A 165 5.39 12.58 12.80
N GLU A 166 4.36 12.41 11.99
CA GLU A 166 2.97 12.30 12.44
C GLU A 166 2.76 11.03 13.29
N LEU A 167 3.35 9.91 12.88
CA LEU A 167 3.31 8.67 13.63
C LEU A 167 4.31 8.65 14.79
N ALA A 168 5.43 9.35 14.66
CA ALA A 168 6.42 9.50 15.74
C ALA A 168 5.88 10.30 16.94
N ALA A 169 4.86 11.13 16.74
CA ALA A 169 4.13 11.79 17.82
C ALA A 169 3.20 10.87 18.63
N ASN A 170 3.04 9.60 18.23
CA ASN A 170 2.20 8.61 18.88
C ASN A 170 3.08 7.48 19.46
N ASP A 171 3.18 7.42 20.79
CA ASP A 171 4.01 6.43 21.49
C ASP A 171 3.68 4.98 21.12
N GLU A 172 2.39 4.66 20.95
CA GLU A 172 1.94 3.32 20.56
C GLU A 172 2.41 2.94 19.16
N ALA A 173 2.36 3.91 18.22
CA ALA A 173 2.86 3.70 16.86
C ALA A 173 4.38 3.51 16.86
N CYS A 174 5.12 4.27 17.68
CA CYS A 174 6.56 4.14 17.85
C CYS A 174 6.93 2.76 18.41
N GLU A 175 6.29 2.36 19.50
CA GLU A 175 6.55 1.05 20.12
C GLU A 175 6.24 -0.10 19.15
N ARG A 176 5.15 0.00 18.41
CA ARG A 176 4.75 -0.98 17.38
C ARG A 176 5.80 -1.08 16.29
N PHE A 177 6.21 0.05 15.72
CA PHE A 177 7.25 0.12 14.68
C PHE A 177 8.57 -0.53 15.13
N LEU A 178 9.04 -0.20 16.33
CA LEU A 178 10.28 -0.74 16.89
C LEU A 178 10.17 -2.23 17.28
N ARG A 179 9.03 -2.66 17.81
CA ARG A 179 8.78 -4.06 18.17
C ARG A 179 8.80 -4.96 16.93
N GLU A 180 8.16 -4.53 15.85
CA GLU A 180 8.07 -5.27 14.62
C GLU A 180 9.41 -5.31 13.90
N ALA A 181 10.15 -4.19 13.85
CA ALA A 181 11.51 -4.19 13.34
C ALA A 181 12.40 -5.20 14.08
N ARG A 182 12.25 -5.31 15.42
CA ARG A 182 13.00 -6.31 16.22
C ARG A 182 12.58 -7.74 15.88
N ALA A 183 11.29 -8.00 15.65
CA ALA A 183 10.81 -9.32 15.26
C ALA A 183 11.39 -9.77 13.91
N ILE A 184 11.42 -8.86 12.92
CA ILE A 184 12.02 -9.13 11.61
C ILE A 184 13.55 -9.27 11.71
N ALA A 185 14.22 -8.48 12.58
CA ALA A 185 15.66 -8.59 12.82
C ALA A 185 16.09 -9.98 13.34
N ALA A 186 15.17 -10.73 13.97
CA ALA A 186 15.40 -12.11 14.39
C ALA A 186 15.31 -13.11 13.25
N LEU A 187 14.87 -12.69 12.03
CA LEU A 187 14.83 -13.49 10.83
C LEU A 187 16.15 -13.35 10.06
N ASN A 188 16.89 -14.44 9.91
CA ASN A 188 18.06 -14.49 9.04
C ASN A 188 17.79 -15.49 7.92
N HIS A 189 17.39 -14.98 6.76
CA HIS A 189 17.05 -15.81 5.61
C HIS A 189 17.36 -15.09 4.29
N ASP A 190 17.87 -15.83 3.31
CA ASP A 190 18.29 -15.31 2.02
C ASP A 190 17.21 -14.56 1.23
N ASN A 191 15.94 -14.88 1.47
CA ASN A 191 14.79 -14.31 0.79
C ASN A 191 13.99 -13.32 1.67
N ILE A 192 14.58 -12.86 2.77
CA ILE A 192 14.04 -11.80 3.64
C ILE A 192 15.09 -10.68 3.72
N ILE A 193 14.64 -9.44 3.76
CA ILE A 193 15.54 -8.29 4.01
C ILE A 193 16.17 -8.40 5.39
N THR A 194 17.46 -8.17 5.49
CA THR A 194 18.16 -8.20 6.79
C THR A 194 18.06 -6.84 7.47
N ILE A 195 17.53 -6.79 8.69
CA ILE A 195 17.59 -5.60 9.53
C ILE A 195 18.90 -5.60 10.31
N HIS A 196 19.67 -4.52 10.20
CA HIS A 196 20.99 -4.38 10.80
C HIS A 196 20.96 -3.67 12.15
N ALA A 197 20.08 -2.68 12.31
CA ALA A 197 19.96 -1.90 13.52
C ALA A 197 18.57 -1.26 13.63
N VAL A 198 18.20 -0.94 14.86
CA VAL A 198 17.02 -0.16 15.21
C VAL A 198 17.50 0.95 16.12
N GLY A 199 17.05 2.17 15.89
CA GLY A 199 17.48 3.34 16.64
C GLY A 199 16.43 4.44 16.70
N GLU A 200 16.78 5.49 17.41
CA GLU A 200 16.02 6.73 17.51
C GLU A 200 17.02 7.89 17.48
N ASP A 201 16.74 8.88 16.68
CA ASP A 201 17.55 10.10 16.59
C ASP A 201 16.61 11.30 16.41
N ALA A 202 16.88 12.40 17.12
CA ALA A 202 16.04 13.60 17.13
C ALA A 202 14.53 13.29 17.39
N ALA A 203 14.22 12.30 18.23
CA ALA A 203 12.87 11.78 18.50
C ALA A 203 12.18 11.13 17.28
N LEU A 204 12.93 10.77 16.26
CA LEU A 204 12.44 9.99 15.13
C LEU A 204 12.94 8.54 15.22
N PRO A 205 12.05 7.56 15.44
CA PRO A 205 12.39 6.16 15.33
C PRO A 205 12.78 5.79 13.89
N TYR A 206 13.83 5.00 13.75
CA TYR A 206 14.27 4.48 12.47
C TYR A 206 14.81 3.05 12.60
N PHE A 207 14.86 2.35 11.50
CA PHE A 207 15.66 1.14 11.40
C PHE A 207 16.51 1.12 10.13
N VAL A 208 17.61 0.41 10.25
CA VAL A 208 18.61 0.25 9.20
C VAL A 208 18.54 -1.17 8.67
N MET A 209 18.49 -1.30 7.38
CA MET A 209 18.39 -2.59 6.71
C MET A 209 19.35 -2.70 5.54
N GLU A 210 19.54 -3.90 5.07
CA GLU A 210 20.29 -4.21 3.86
C GLU A 210 19.79 -3.38 2.68
N TYR A 211 20.71 -2.70 1.97
CA TYR A 211 20.39 -2.08 0.69
C TYR A 211 20.46 -3.13 -0.42
N VAL A 212 19.35 -3.36 -1.10
CA VAL A 212 19.27 -4.31 -2.20
C VAL A 212 19.51 -3.61 -3.52
N HIS A 213 20.68 -3.84 -4.13
CA HIS A 213 20.92 -3.38 -5.49
C HIS A 213 20.01 -4.11 -6.47
N GLY A 214 18.94 -3.46 -6.88
CA GLY A 214 17.92 -4.08 -7.71
C GLY A 214 16.71 -3.16 -7.94
N HIS A 215 15.56 -3.75 -8.01
CA HIS A 215 14.28 -3.05 -8.18
C HIS A 215 13.16 -3.89 -7.57
N SER A 216 12.03 -3.28 -7.26
CA SER A 216 10.84 -4.00 -6.80
C SER A 216 10.21 -4.80 -7.96
N LEU A 217 9.45 -5.84 -7.63
CA LEU A 217 8.63 -6.55 -8.62
C LEU A 217 7.60 -5.58 -9.25
N GLN A 218 7.12 -4.59 -8.51
CA GLN A 218 6.24 -3.54 -9.03
C GLN A 218 6.91 -2.78 -10.18
N GLU A 219 8.11 -2.23 -9.95
CA GLU A 219 8.88 -1.53 -10.98
C GLU A 219 9.23 -2.44 -12.17
N HIS A 220 9.41 -3.73 -11.91
CA HIS A 220 9.65 -4.70 -12.96
C HIS A 220 8.44 -4.87 -13.85
N LEU A 221 7.25 -5.02 -13.27
CA LEU A 221 5.97 -5.14 -13.98
C LEU A 221 5.62 -3.85 -14.72
N ASP A 222 5.85 -2.69 -14.11
CA ASP A 222 5.57 -1.38 -14.73
C ASP A 222 6.43 -1.16 -16.00
N ARG A 223 7.67 -1.69 -16.01
CA ARG A 223 8.56 -1.60 -17.18
C ARG A 223 8.32 -2.67 -18.25
N ARG A 224 7.90 -3.87 -17.88
CA ARG A 224 7.81 -5.03 -18.77
C ARG A 224 6.40 -5.56 -19.00
N GLY A 225 5.43 -5.13 -18.20
CA GLY A 225 4.05 -5.58 -18.23
C GLY A 225 3.85 -6.91 -17.50
N GLN A 226 4.28 -8.00 -18.10
CA GLN A 226 4.04 -9.36 -17.62
C GLN A 226 5.34 -10.14 -17.45
N LEU A 227 5.30 -11.16 -16.58
CA LEU A 227 6.37 -12.14 -16.42
C LEU A 227 6.06 -13.41 -17.20
N ARG A 228 7.12 -14.09 -17.66
CA ARG A 228 7.01 -15.46 -18.15
C ARG A 228 6.88 -16.44 -16.98
N ASP A 229 6.32 -17.61 -17.25
CA ASP A 229 6.15 -18.68 -16.24
C ASP A 229 7.44 -18.97 -15.48
N SER A 230 8.56 -19.14 -16.18
CA SER A 230 9.85 -19.45 -15.55
C SER A 230 10.36 -18.36 -14.61
N GLU A 231 10.09 -17.08 -14.90
CA GLU A 231 10.41 -15.96 -14.02
C GLU A 231 9.48 -15.94 -12.80
N THR A 232 8.19 -16.13 -13.05
CA THR A 232 7.17 -16.18 -12.01
C THR A 232 7.46 -17.31 -11.02
N ILE A 233 7.70 -18.54 -11.51
CA ILE A 233 8.03 -19.69 -10.67
C ILE A 233 9.30 -19.45 -9.85
N ARG A 234 10.33 -18.86 -10.46
CA ARG A 234 11.57 -18.53 -9.73
C ARG A 234 11.33 -17.54 -8.60
N ILE A 235 10.57 -16.48 -8.85
CA ILE A 235 10.24 -15.48 -7.83
C ILE A 235 9.34 -16.11 -6.76
N ALA A 236 8.32 -16.88 -7.17
CA ALA A 236 7.42 -17.60 -6.27
C ALA A 236 8.16 -18.48 -5.27
N ARG A 237 9.11 -19.30 -5.76
CA ARG A 237 9.95 -20.14 -4.90
C ARG A 237 10.79 -19.36 -3.89
N HIS A 238 11.31 -18.19 -4.27
CA HIS A 238 12.07 -17.35 -3.35
C HIS A 238 11.15 -16.73 -2.29
N VAL A 239 9.98 -16.23 -2.70
CA VAL A 239 9.02 -15.63 -1.78
C VAL A 239 8.44 -16.68 -0.83
N ALA A 240 8.04 -17.86 -1.33
CA ALA A 240 7.56 -18.96 -0.52
C ALA A 240 8.56 -19.38 0.56
N LYS A 241 9.85 -19.51 0.21
CA LYS A 241 10.90 -19.81 1.20
C LYS A 241 11.04 -18.73 2.27
N GLY A 242 10.95 -17.45 1.87
CA GLY A 242 10.96 -16.33 2.82
C GLY A 242 9.75 -16.37 3.75
N LEU A 243 8.55 -16.58 3.20
CA LEU A 243 7.32 -16.71 4.00
C LEU A 243 7.38 -17.92 4.95
N ALA A 244 7.79 -19.09 4.47
CA ALA A 244 7.94 -20.28 5.31
C ALA A 244 8.88 -20.03 6.52
N ALA A 245 10.00 -19.34 6.29
CA ALA A 245 10.93 -18.97 7.37
C ALA A 245 10.32 -17.98 8.39
N ALA A 246 9.49 -17.03 7.94
CA ALA A 246 8.78 -16.09 8.80
C ALA A 246 7.66 -16.80 9.58
N HIS A 247 6.83 -17.59 8.89
CA HIS A 247 5.70 -18.33 9.47
C HIS A 247 6.17 -19.34 10.53
N ALA A 248 7.31 -20.00 10.33
CA ALA A 248 7.93 -20.89 11.32
C ALA A 248 8.33 -20.17 12.63
N LYS A 249 8.39 -18.83 12.62
CA LYS A 249 8.61 -17.97 13.79
C LYS A 249 7.33 -17.30 14.29
N GLY A 250 6.17 -17.66 13.74
CA GLY A 250 4.88 -17.03 14.05
C GLY A 250 4.73 -15.60 13.53
N ILE A 251 5.54 -15.23 12.52
CA ILE A 251 5.50 -13.89 11.92
C ILE A 251 4.75 -13.96 10.60
N ILE A 252 3.60 -13.28 10.51
CA ILE A 252 2.79 -13.14 9.31
C ILE A 252 3.18 -11.82 8.64
N HIS A 253 3.35 -11.81 7.31
CA HIS A 253 3.79 -10.63 6.56
C HIS A 253 2.70 -9.56 6.44
N ARG A 254 1.45 -9.95 6.17
CA ARG A 254 0.23 -9.11 6.11
C ARG A 254 0.18 -8.03 5.03
N ASP A 255 1.23 -7.84 4.24
CA ASP A 255 1.28 -6.84 3.15
C ASP A 255 2.07 -7.37 1.94
N ILE A 256 1.77 -8.60 1.51
CA ILE A 256 2.38 -9.18 0.31
C ILE A 256 1.81 -8.51 -0.94
N LYS A 257 2.69 -7.81 -1.66
CA LYS A 257 2.38 -7.13 -2.93
C LYS A 257 3.65 -6.93 -3.75
N PRO A 258 3.56 -6.64 -5.06
CA PRO A 258 4.75 -6.49 -5.91
C PRO A 258 5.75 -5.44 -5.42
N ALA A 259 5.31 -4.36 -4.78
CA ALA A 259 6.19 -3.32 -4.23
C ALA A 259 7.09 -3.84 -3.10
N ASN A 260 6.63 -4.84 -2.33
CA ASN A 260 7.33 -5.41 -1.17
C ASN A 260 8.17 -6.66 -1.52
N ILE A 261 8.38 -6.94 -2.82
CA ILE A 261 9.24 -8.00 -3.31
C ILE A 261 10.38 -7.36 -4.11
N LEU A 262 11.59 -7.35 -3.55
CA LEU A 262 12.77 -6.80 -4.20
C LEU A 262 13.50 -7.87 -5.00
N ILE A 263 13.92 -7.54 -6.22
CA ILE A 263 14.67 -8.45 -7.11
C ILE A 263 16.10 -7.93 -7.24
N GLN A 264 17.06 -8.67 -6.72
CA GLN A 264 18.49 -8.34 -6.83
C GLN A 264 18.95 -8.36 -8.29
N LYS A 265 19.72 -7.35 -8.68
CA LYS A 265 20.18 -7.17 -10.07
C LYS A 265 21.02 -8.35 -10.57
N ASP A 266 21.97 -8.81 -9.77
CA ASP A 266 22.95 -9.80 -10.21
C ASP A 266 22.46 -11.22 -10.02
N SER A 267 22.06 -11.59 -8.81
CA SER A 267 21.63 -12.96 -8.47
C SER A 267 20.23 -13.31 -8.96
N LYS A 268 19.42 -12.32 -9.35
CA LYS A 268 17.96 -12.43 -9.62
C LYS A 268 17.18 -13.05 -8.45
N ARG A 269 17.73 -12.99 -7.24
CA ARG A 269 17.08 -13.45 -6.01
C ARG A 269 15.97 -12.47 -5.63
N ALA A 270 14.82 -12.99 -5.26
CA ALA A 270 13.76 -12.18 -4.69
C ALA A 270 13.89 -12.17 -3.16
N LYS A 271 13.68 -11.01 -2.55
CA LYS A 271 13.67 -10.79 -1.10
C LYS A 271 12.39 -10.09 -0.68
N LEU A 272 11.78 -10.53 0.41
CA LEU A 272 10.66 -9.87 1.06
C LEU A 272 11.14 -8.69 1.90
N THR A 273 10.43 -7.57 1.80
CA THR A 273 10.64 -6.37 2.61
C THR A 273 9.31 -5.85 3.14
N ASP A 274 9.34 -4.91 4.07
CA ASP A 274 8.15 -4.23 4.58
C ASP A 274 7.06 -5.20 5.06
N PHE A 275 7.43 -6.10 5.97
CA PHE A 275 6.45 -6.87 6.74
C PHE A 275 5.44 -5.88 7.35
N GLY A 276 4.16 -6.22 7.30
CA GLY A 276 3.04 -5.29 7.56
C GLY A 276 3.02 -4.71 8.96
N LEU A 277 3.98 -3.83 9.20
CA LEU A 277 4.32 -3.15 10.45
C LEU A 277 3.17 -2.30 11.04
N ALA A 278 2.09 -2.09 10.25
CA ALA A 278 0.94 -1.28 10.66
C ALA A 278 -0.30 -2.07 11.10
N ARG A 279 -0.32 -3.38 10.84
CA ARG A 279 -1.56 -4.16 10.91
C ARG A 279 -1.64 -5.15 12.07
N SER A 280 -0.81 -5.00 13.10
CA SER A 280 -0.81 -5.87 14.28
C SER A 280 -1.84 -5.43 15.30
N GLY A 281 -2.87 -6.25 15.46
CA GLY A 281 -3.75 -6.26 16.61
C GLY A 281 -5.01 -5.41 16.49
N GLY A 282 -6.13 -6.03 16.20
CA GLY A 282 -7.47 -5.58 16.58
C GLY A 282 -8.09 -4.40 15.84
N ASP A 283 -7.30 -3.59 15.16
CA ASP A 283 -7.83 -2.52 14.32
C ASP A 283 -8.04 -3.09 12.92
N GLY A 284 -9.29 -3.38 12.61
CA GLY A 284 -9.72 -3.70 11.27
C GLY A 284 -9.10 -2.75 10.26
N SER A 285 -8.93 -3.17 9.04
CA SER A 285 -8.29 -2.45 7.92
C SER A 285 -8.79 -1.02 7.67
N LEU A 286 -9.72 -0.55 8.45
CA LEU A 286 -10.26 0.82 8.52
C LEU A 286 -9.63 1.54 9.72
N THR A 287 -8.87 2.61 9.48
CA THR A 287 -8.49 3.54 10.55
C THR A 287 -9.74 4.14 11.16
N SER A 288 -9.66 4.62 12.42
CA SER A 288 -10.76 5.32 13.12
C SER A 288 -11.31 6.53 12.32
N ALA A 289 -10.64 6.94 11.25
CA ALA A 289 -11.04 7.99 10.32
C ALA A 289 -11.67 7.45 9.02
N GLY A 290 -11.94 6.13 8.89
CA GLY A 290 -12.53 5.55 7.68
C GLY A 290 -11.58 5.47 6.46
N MET A 291 -10.30 5.82 6.63
CA MET A 291 -9.32 5.74 5.55
C MET A 291 -8.71 4.34 5.45
N LEU A 292 -8.90 3.71 4.32
CA LEU A 292 -8.27 2.44 3.97
C LEU A 292 -6.79 2.68 3.66
N VAL A 293 -5.89 2.29 4.56
CA VAL A 293 -4.45 2.36 4.31
C VAL A 293 -4.01 1.18 3.46
N GLY A 294 -3.67 1.43 2.19
CA GLY A 294 -3.13 0.43 1.26
C GLY A 294 -4.04 0.13 0.07
N THR A 295 -3.56 -0.73 -0.82
CA THR A 295 -4.32 -1.16 -2.01
C THR A 295 -5.22 -2.33 -1.63
N PRO A 296 -6.55 -2.18 -1.59
CA PRO A 296 -7.47 -3.21 -1.11
C PRO A 296 -7.44 -4.50 -1.93
N ALA A 297 -6.98 -4.44 -3.18
CA ALA A 297 -6.91 -5.58 -4.09
C ALA A 297 -6.01 -6.73 -3.62
N PHE A 298 -5.07 -6.49 -2.69
CA PHE A 298 -4.18 -7.52 -2.13
C PHE A 298 -4.65 -8.06 -0.78
N LEU A 299 -5.73 -7.49 -0.21
CA LEU A 299 -6.27 -7.97 1.06
C LEU A 299 -6.96 -9.33 0.87
N PRO A 300 -6.79 -10.26 1.79
CA PRO A 300 -7.52 -11.52 1.75
C PRO A 300 -8.98 -11.33 2.23
N PRO A 301 -9.92 -12.18 1.79
CA PRO A 301 -11.34 -12.07 2.18
C PRO A 301 -11.57 -12.07 3.69
N GLU A 302 -10.83 -12.90 4.45
CA GLU A 302 -10.92 -12.99 5.90
C GLU A 302 -10.55 -11.67 6.61
N ALA A 303 -9.67 -10.87 6.01
CA ALA A 303 -9.32 -9.56 6.55
C ALA A 303 -10.46 -8.53 6.37
N LEU A 304 -11.30 -8.70 5.35
CA LEU A 304 -12.48 -7.89 5.13
C LEU A 304 -13.68 -8.34 6.00
N GLU A 305 -13.69 -9.61 6.38
CA GLU A 305 -14.73 -10.22 7.21
C GLU A 305 -14.39 -10.18 8.71
N GLU A 306 -13.31 -9.47 9.11
CA GLU A 306 -12.82 -9.38 10.50
C GLU A 306 -12.56 -10.72 11.18
N LYS A 307 -12.26 -11.75 10.37
CA LYS A 307 -11.89 -13.07 10.85
C LYS A 307 -10.43 -13.12 11.28
N GLU A 308 -10.08 -14.19 11.97
CA GLU A 308 -8.69 -14.44 12.37
C GLU A 308 -7.77 -14.52 11.14
N ILE A 309 -6.69 -13.76 11.17
CA ILE A 309 -5.67 -13.72 10.12
C ILE A 309 -4.54 -14.66 10.53
N ASP A 310 -4.30 -15.67 9.71
CA ASP A 310 -3.18 -16.60 9.84
C ASP A 310 -2.20 -16.51 8.65
N GLU A 311 -1.23 -17.42 8.60
CA GLU A 311 -0.22 -17.47 7.53
C GLU A 311 -0.81 -17.68 6.12
N ARG A 312 -2.01 -18.24 6.00
CA ARG A 312 -2.70 -18.47 4.72
C ARG A 312 -3.26 -17.19 4.10
N SER A 313 -3.34 -16.12 4.90
CA SER A 313 -3.64 -14.77 4.42
C SER A 313 -2.53 -14.23 3.52
N ASP A 314 -1.26 -14.48 3.87
CA ASP A 314 -0.11 -14.15 3.02
C ASP A 314 -0.15 -14.93 1.70
N LEU A 315 -0.61 -16.18 1.73
CA LEU A 315 -0.72 -17.02 0.53
C LEU A 315 -1.77 -16.48 -0.45
N PHE A 316 -2.90 -15.98 0.04
CA PHE A 316 -3.89 -15.30 -0.81
C PHE A 316 -3.29 -14.05 -1.48
N SER A 317 -2.66 -13.18 -0.69
CA SER A 317 -2.01 -11.97 -1.21
C SER A 317 -0.91 -12.29 -2.21
N LEU A 318 -0.22 -13.43 -2.02
CA LEU A 318 0.75 -13.97 -2.97
C LEU A 318 0.08 -14.44 -4.27
N GLY A 319 -1.09 -15.08 -4.18
CA GLY A 319 -1.91 -15.45 -5.34
C GLY A 319 -2.29 -14.23 -6.18
N VAL A 320 -2.77 -13.16 -5.53
CA VAL A 320 -3.07 -11.88 -6.19
C VAL A 320 -1.83 -11.30 -6.89
N THR A 321 -0.69 -11.34 -6.19
CA THR A 321 0.60 -10.85 -6.71
C THR A 321 1.01 -11.61 -7.97
N PHE A 322 0.89 -12.94 -7.99
CA PHE A 322 1.27 -13.74 -9.15
C PHE A 322 0.24 -13.70 -10.28
N TYR A 323 -1.04 -13.62 -9.95
CA TYR A 323 -2.05 -13.35 -10.98
C TYR A 323 -1.71 -12.07 -11.74
N ARG A 324 -1.41 -10.98 -11.02
CA ARG A 324 -0.98 -9.73 -11.64
C ARG A 324 0.33 -9.88 -12.42
N ALA A 325 1.29 -10.65 -11.90
CA ALA A 325 2.57 -10.84 -12.54
C ALA A 325 2.45 -11.52 -13.91
N VAL A 326 1.58 -12.52 -14.05
CA VAL A 326 1.39 -13.26 -15.31
C VAL A 326 0.40 -12.61 -16.26
N THR A 327 -0.63 -11.88 -15.75
CA THR A 327 -1.68 -11.27 -16.59
C THR A 327 -1.45 -9.78 -16.84
N GLY A 328 -0.63 -9.10 -16.04
CA GLY A 328 -0.52 -7.64 -16.02
C GLY A 328 -1.72 -6.94 -15.39
N LYS A 329 -2.74 -7.68 -14.92
CA LYS A 329 -4.00 -7.15 -14.35
C LYS A 329 -4.21 -7.67 -12.93
N LEU A 330 -4.91 -6.89 -12.12
CA LEU A 330 -5.38 -7.37 -10.81
C LEU A 330 -6.59 -8.31 -10.98
N PRO A 331 -6.71 -9.39 -10.18
CA PRO A 331 -7.87 -10.29 -10.28
C PRO A 331 -9.16 -9.61 -9.81
N PHE A 332 -9.09 -8.70 -8.86
CA PHE A 332 -10.24 -8.12 -8.15
C PHE A 332 -10.37 -6.60 -8.34
N GLU A 333 -9.90 -6.07 -9.46
CA GLU A 333 -9.96 -4.62 -9.71
C GLU A 333 -11.39 -4.15 -9.98
N GLY A 334 -11.88 -3.21 -9.19
CA GLY A 334 -13.15 -2.51 -9.34
C GLY A 334 -12.96 -1.02 -9.62
N PRO A 335 -14.01 -0.31 -10.05
CA PRO A 335 -13.94 1.12 -10.34
C PRO A 335 -13.71 1.99 -9.08
N THR A 336 -13.96 1.46 -7.89
CA THR A 336 -13.74 2.10 -6.60
C THR A 336 -13.05 1.13 -5.64
N PRO A 337 -12.39 1.63 -4.57
CA PRO A 337 -11.84 0.78 -3.52
C PRO A 337 -12.89 -0.18 -2.93
N PHE A 338 -14.11 0.28 -2.72
CA PHE A 338 -15.21 -0.54 -2.22
C PHE A 338 -15.62 -1.63 -3.21
N ALA A 339 -15.77 -1.31 -4.49
CA ALA A 339 -16.07 -2.30 -5.52
C ALA A 339 -14.95 -3.36 -5.63
N THR A 340 -13.69 -2.94 -5.40
CA THR A 340 -12.55 -3.86 -5.30
C THR A 340 -12.71 -4.80 -4.11
N MET A 341 -13.03 -4.27 -2.91
CA MET A 341 -13.28 -5.10 -1.72
C MET A 341 -14.42 -6.10 -1.92
N GLN A 342 -15.53 -5.68 -2.56
CA GLN A 342 -16.62 -6.59 -2.89
C GLN A 342 -16.17 -7.74 -3.80
N ARG A 343 -15.36 -7.47 -4.82
CA ARG A 343 -14.80 -8.50 -5.70
C ARG A 343 -13.85 -9.44 -4.95
N VAL A 344 -13.03 -8.90 -4.06
CA VAL A 344 -12.18 -9.72 -3.18
C VAL A 344 -13.04 -10.63 -2.31
N ALA A 345 -14.08 -10.10 -1.64
CA ALA A 345 -14.96 -10.87 -0.77
C ALA A 345 -15.70 -12.01 -1.53
N LYS A 346 -16.05 -11.78 -2.80
CA LYS A 346 -16.66 -12.79 -3.67
C LYS A 346 -15.65 -13.73 -4.31
N THR A 347 -14.37 -13.34 -4.39
CA THR A 347 -13.29 -14.04 -5.11
C THR A 347 -13.62 -14.33 -6.58
N GLU A 348 -14.36 -13.43 -7.22
CA GLU A 348 -14.73 -13.53 -8.63
C GLU A 348 -13.67 -12.86 -9.50
N PHE A 349 -12.96 -13.64 -10.29
CA PHE A 349 -11.91 -13.14 -11.20
C PHE A 349 -11.96 -13.85 -12.56
N THR A 350 -11.39 -13.22 -13.57
CA THR A 350 -11.27 -13.82 -14.89
C THR A 350 -10.29 -14.99 -14.85
N PRO A 351 -10.65 -16.18 -15.34
CA PRO A 351 -9.74 -17.33 -15.39
C PRO A 351 -8.44 -17.01 -16.13
N LEU A 352 -7.31 -17.48 -15.57
CA LEU A 352 -5.98 -17.19 -16.14
C LEU A 352 -5.82 -17.60 -17.59
N HIS A 353 -6.35 -18.76 -17.97
CA HIS A 353 -6.25 -19.29 -19.34
C HIS A 353 -6.99 -18.44 -20.39
N GLU A 354 -7.95 -17.61 -19.99
CA GLU A 354 -8.61 -16.65 -20.88
C GLU A 354 -7.73 -15.43 -21.18
N LEU A 355 -6.87 -15.05 -20.23
CA LEU A 355 -5.99 -13.88 -20.34
C LEU A 355 -4.60 -14.25 -20.86
N VAL A 356 -4.12 -15.43 -20.51
CA VAL A 356 -2.80 -15.96 -20.87
C VAL A 356 -2.96 -17.40 -21.37
N PRO A 357 -3.31 -17.62 -22.63
CA PRO A 357 -3.60 -18.96 -23.16
C PRO A 357 -2.43 -19.95 -23.07
N ASP A 358 -1.19 -19.45 -23.08
CA ASP A 358 0.04 -20.24 -23.05
C ASP A 358 0.59 -20.47 -21.62
N ILE A 359 -0.15 -20.10 -20.57
CA ILE A 359 0.27 -20.36 -19.17
C ILE A 359 0.32 -21.86 -18.92
N SER A 360 1.36 -22.32 -18.19
CA SER A 360 1.44 -23.75 -17.80
C SER A 360 0.28 -24.10 -16.85
N ALA A 361 -0.25 -25.33 -17.02
CA ALA A 361 -1.35 -25.81 -16.21
C ALA A 361 -0.99 -25.80 -14.71
N GLU A 362 0.23 -26.21 -14.39
CA GLU A 362 0.75 -26.26 -13.01
C GLU A 362 0.76 -24.88 -12.35
N LEU A 363 1.22 -23.83 -13.06
CA LEU A 363 1.25 -22.46 -12.53
C LEU A 363 -0.18 -21.92 -12.38
N CYS A 364 -1.05 -22.22 -13.34
CA CYS A 364 -2.47 -21.88 -13.28
C CYS A 364 -3.15 -22.48 -12.04
N ASP A 365 -2.93 -23.77 -11.81
CA ASP A 365 -3.51 -24.51 -10.66
C ASP A 365 -3.00 -23.96 -9.31
N ILE A 366 -1.71 -23.65 -9.22
CA ILE A 366 -1.13 -23.04 -8.03
C ILE A 366 -1.78 -21.68 -7.75
N ILE A 367 -1.85 -20.77 -8.74
CA ILE A 367 -2.42 -19.44 -8.53
C ILE A 367 -3.91 -19.55 -8.16
N ASN A 368 -4.66 -20.41 -8.83
CA ASN A 368 -6.07 -20.64 -8.51
C ASN A 368 -6.27 -21.20 -7.09
N SER A 369 -5.39 -22.09 -6.63
CA SER A 369 -5.43 -22.61 -5.27
C SER A 369 -5.13 -21.53 -4.22
N LEU A 370 -4.20 -20.64 -4.49
CA LEU A 370 -3.88 -19.51 -3.61
C LEU A 370 -5.05 -18.50 -3.51
N LEU A 371 -5.82 -18.32 -4.58
CA LEU A 371 -6.95 -17.39 -4.66
C LEU A 371 -8.28 -17.95 -4.12
N GLN A 372 -8.29 -19.10 -3.46
CA GLN A 372 -9.51 -19.63 -2.84
C GLN A 372 -10.00 -18.72 -1.71
N ARG A 373 -11.34 -18.50 -1.67
CA ARG A 373 -11.97 -17.67 -0.64
C ARG A 373 -11.75 -18.24 0.75
N ASP A 374 -12.04 -19.53 0.90
CA ASP A 374 -11.88 -20.28 2.14
C ASP A 374 -10.39 -20.61 2.35
N PRO A 375 -9.75 -20.14 3.45
CA PRO A 375 -8.36 -20.49 3.76
C PRO A 375 -8.11 -22.01 3.82
N ASP A 376 -9.10 -22.83 4.21
CA ASP A 376 -8.97 -24.29 4.28
C ASP A 376 -8.92 -24.96 2.90
N GLN A 377 -9.30 -24.25 1.84
CA GLN A 377 -9.20 -24.72 0.45
C GLN A 377 -7.93 -24.23 -0.25
N ARG A 378 -7.12 -23.37 0.40
CA ARG A 378 -5.83 -22.92 -0.11
C ARG A 378 -4.76 -23.97 0.10
N ILE A 379 -3.58 -23.76 -0.51
CA ILE A 379 -2.36 -24.48 -0.15
C ILE A 379 -2.14 -24.32 1.36
N GLU A 380 -1.82 -25.42 2.04
CA GLU A 380 -1.77 -25.51 3.51
C GLU A 380 -0.75 -24.53 4.14
N SER A 381 0.40 -24.37 3.48
CA SER A 381 1.48 -23.50 3.99
C SER A 381 2.42 -23.04 2.88
N ALA A 382 3.24 -22.02 3.18
CA ALA A 382 4.27 -21.55 2.28
C ALA A 382 5.38 -22.60 2.03
N ASP A 383 5.56 -23.58 2.93
CA ASP A 383 6.52 -24.67 2.76
C ASP A 383 6.02 -25.72 1.76
N LYS A 384 4.69 -25.87 1.63
CA LYS A 384 4.07 -26.77 0.64
C LYS A 384 4.00 -26.15 -0.76
N LEU A 385 4.04 -24.83 -0.87
CA LEU A 385 4.09 -24.09 -2.12
C LEU A 385 5.47 -24.21 -2.78
#